data_ff43939982f8044ba2b53a3c93c0652c
#
_entry.id   ff43939982f8044ba2b53a3c93c0652c
#
_cell.length_a   1.000
_cell.length_b   1.000
_cell.length_c   1.000
_cell.angle_alpha   90.00
_cell.angle_beta   90.00
_cell.angle_gamma   90.00
#
_symmetry.space_group_name_H-M   'P 1'
#
loop_
_entity.id
_entity.type
_entity.pdbx_description
1 polymer ?
#
loop_
_entity_poly.entity_id
_entity_poly.type
_entity_poly.pdbx_seq_one_letter_code
_entity_poly.pdbx_strand_id
1 'polypeptide(L)'
;WAEGIHKFFITDDNFARNKEWESIFDRLIELREKEKIPIGLLIQVDTLCHKIPNFISKAKRAGVTRVFIGLENINPDNLAVAKKRQNKITEYRKMLLAWKAQGIFIYAGYILGFPGDTPESIRRDIEIIQRELPLDLLEFNILTPLPGSEDHKILWNKLVDMAAALNKYRLEHFVRD
;
A
#
# COMPACT_ATOMS: atom_id res chain seq x y z
N TRP A 1 -13.74 -22.85 1.83
CA TRP A 1 -15.04 -22.67 1.19
C TRP A 1 -16.13 -23.55 1.84
N ALA A 2 -15.89 -24.84 2.02
CA ALA A 2 -16.85 -25.76 2.67
C ALA A 2 -17.25 -25.31 4.09
N GLU A 3 -16.41 -24.52 4.75
CA GLU A 3 -16.64 -23.97 6.08
C GLU A 3 -17.26 -22.56 6.07
N GLY A 4 -17.77 -22.10 4.92
CA GLY A 4 -18.40 -20.78 4.78
C GLY A 4 -17.43 -19.61 4.69
N ILE A 5 -16.13 -19.85 4.53
CA ILE A 5 -15.13 -18.79 4.37
C ILE A 5 -15.04 -18.41 2.89
N HIS A 6 -15.29 -17.13 2.58
CA HIS A 6 -15.34 -16.61 1.22
C HIS A 6 -14.45 -15.40 0.97
N LYS A 7 -13.82 -14.85 2.03
CA LYS A 7 -12.95 -13.68 1.94
C LYS A 7 -11.56 -14.05 2.43
N PHE A 8 -10.55 -13.72 1.64
CA PHE A 8 -9.17 -14.07 1.90
C PHE A 8 -8.27 -12.86 1.68
N PHE A 9 -7.23 -12.76 2.48
CA PHE A 9 -6.12 -11.86 2.27
C PHE A 9 -4.92 -12.67 1.78
N ILE A 10 -4.38 -12.31 0.62
CA ILE A 10 -3.13 -12.88 0.13
C ILE A 10 -1.98 -12.10 0.78
N THR A 11 -1.23 -12.77 1.64
CA THR A 11 -0.17 -12.16 2.48
C THR A 11 1.15 -11.94 1.73
N ASP A 12 1.13 -11.85 0.42
CA ASP A 12 2.27 -11.46 -0.40
C ASP A 12 2.40 -9.92 -0.38
N ASP A 13 3.56 -9.40 0.00
CA ASP A 13 3.81 -7.95 0.14
C ASP A 13 3.68 -7.20 -1.18
N ASN A 14 3.84 -7.89 -2.31
CA ASN A 14 3.69 -7.32 -3.63
C ASN A 14 3.29 -8.37 -4.66
N PHE A 15 2.03 -8.76 -4.64
CA PHE A 15 1.51 -9.81 -5.49
C PHE A 15 1.73 -9.56 -6.99
N ALA A 16 1.81 -8.29 -7.41
CA ALA A 16 2.11 -7.92 -8.80
C ALA A 16 3.55 -8.31 -9.24
N ARG A 17 4.44 -8.61 -8.29
CA ARG A 17 5.82 -9.05 -8.53
C ARG A 17 6.02 -10.55 -8.33
N ASN A 18 5.01 -11.24 -7.85
CA ASN A 18 5.03 -12.70 -7.75
C ASN A 18 5.13 -13.31 -9.15
N LYS A 19 6.09 -14.20 -9.37
CA LYS A 19 6.32 -14.83 -10.69
C LYS A 19 5.13 -15.68 -11.14
N GLU A 20 4.38 -16.21 -10.20
CA GLU A 20 3.23 -17.09 -10.43
C GLU A 20 1.87 -16.35 -10.37
N TRP A 21 1.87 -15.02 -10.35
CA TRP A 21 0.64 -14.24 -10.20
C TRP A 21 -0.41 -14.62 -11.26
N GLU A 22 0.03 -14.87 -12.48
CA GLU A 22 -0.87 -15.17 -13.59
C GLU A 22 -1.49 -16.55 -13.46
N SER A 23 -0.69 -17.59 -13.18
CA SER A 23 -1.16 -18.95 -12.96
C SER A 23 -2.11 -19.05 -11.75
N ILE A 24 -1.80 -18.31 -10.68
CA ILE A 24 -2.65 -18.23 -9.48
C ILE A 24 -4.00 -17.58 -9.84
N PHE A 25 -3.99 -16.46 -10.54
CA PHE A 25 -5.23 -15.82 -10.98
C PHE A 25 -6.04 -16.69 -11.94
N ASP A 26 -5.39 -17.37 -12.88
CA ASP A 26 -6.08 -18.26 -13.82
C ASP A 26 -6.77 -19.41 -13.09
N ARG A 27 -6.16 -20.01 -12.08
CA ARG A 27 -6.81 -21.03 -11.26
C ARG A 27 -7.97 -20.47 -10.44
N LEU A 28 -7.83 -19.29 -9.84
CA LEU A 28 -8.89 -18.63 -9.10
C LEU A 28 -10.09 -18.24 -10.00
N ILE A 29 -9.82 -17.82 -11.24
CA ILE A 29 -10.83 -17.54 -12.24
C ILE A 29 -11.61 -18.82 -12.57
N GLU A 30 -10.92 -19.93 -12.77
CA GLU A 30 -11.54 -21.22 -13.03
C GLU A 30 -12.47 -21.62 -11.88
N LEU A 31 -12.00 -21.57 -10.64
CA LEU A 31 -12.83 -21.87 -9.45
C LEU A 31 -14.08 -21.00 -9.39
N ARG A 32 -13.96 -19.71 -9.68
CA ARG A 32 -15.10 -18.79 -9.63
C ARG A 32 -16.06 -18.95 -10.82
N GLU A 33 -15.54 -19.05 -12.02
CA GLU A 33 -16.34 -19.01 -13.24
C GLU A 33 -16.94 -20.39 -13.58
N LYS A 34 -16.16 -21.47 -13.42
CA LYS A 34 -16.61 -22.84 -13.72
C LYS A 34 -17.24 -23.53 -12.51
N GLU A 35 -16.56 -23.49 -11.37
CA GLU A 35 -16.99 -24.20 -10.17
C GLU A 35 -17.94 -23.36 -9.30
N LYS A 36 -18.20 -22.09 -9.67
CA LYS A 36 -19.10 -21.15 -8.98
C LYS A 36 -18.75 -20.90 -7.52
N ILE A 37 -17.50 -21.06 -7.15
CA ILE A 37 -17.02 -20.81 -5.80
C ILE A 37 -16.94 -19.29 -5.54
N PRO A 38 -17.64 -18.75 -4.54
CA PRO A 38 -17.61 -17.33 -4.21
C PRO A 38 -16.28 -16.99 -3.51
N ILE A 39 -15.38 -16.32 -4.21
CA ILE A 39 -14.07 -15.88 -3.69
C ILE A 39 -14.03 -14.36 -3.70
N GLY A 40 -13.71 -13.76 -2.56
CA GLY A 40 -13.42 -12.35 -2.41
C GLY A 40 -11.99 -12.17 -1.88
N LEU A 41 -11.16 -11.42 -2.60
CA LEU A 41 -9.73 -11.26 -2.27
C LEU A 41 -9.38 -9.82 -1.92
N LEU A 42 -8.49 -9.67 -0.94
CA LEU A 42 -7.63 -8.52 -0.73
C LEU A 42 -6.20 -8.91 -1.15
N ILE A 43 -5.56 -8.09 -1.96
CA ILE A 43 -4.17 -8.24 -2.36
C ILE A 43 -3.39 -6.96 -2.09
N GLN A 44 -2.07 -7.06 -1.94
CA GLN A 44 -1.14 -5.93 -1.88
C GLN A 44 -0.35 -5.84 -3.17
N VAL A 45 -0.18 -4.62 -3.69
CA VAL A 45 0.56 -4.38 -4.93
C VAL A 45 1.32 -3.06 -4.89
N ASP A 46 2.34 -2.93 -5.74
CA ASP A 46 3.04 -1.66 -5.94
C ASP A 46 2.30 -0.71 -6.91
N THR A 47 2.78 0.51 -6.98
CA THR A 47 2.22 1.56 -7.83
C THR A 47 2.41 1.34 -9.34
N LEU A 48 3.22 0.36 -9.74
CA LEU A 48 3.51 0.03 -11.14
C LEU A 48 2.69 -1.16 -11.67
N CYS A 49 1.87 -1.79 -10.85
CA CYS A 49 1.07 -2.97 -11.20
C CYS A 49 0.19 -2.76 -12.45
N HIS A 50 -0.27 -1.52 -12.69
CA HIS A 50 -1.09 -1.17 -13.85
C HIS A 50 -0.34 -1.27 -15.20
N LYS A 51 0.98 -1.37 -15.17
CA LYS A 51 1.81 -1.56 -16.37
C LYS A 51 1.94 -3.02 -16.78
N ILE A 52 1.51 -3.94 -15.93
CA ILE A 52 1.51 -5.36 -16.25
C ILE A 52 0.28 -5.68 -17.09
N PRO A 53 0.46 -6.21 -18.32
CA PRO A 53 -0.66 -6.52 -19.19
C PRO A 53 -1.68 -7.43 -18.51
N ASN A 54 -2.96 -7.09 -18.62
CA ASN A 54 -4.09 -7.87 -18.09
C ASN A 54 -4.12 -8.09 -16.57
N PHE A 55 -3.16 -7.60 -15.79
CA PHE A 55 -3.08 -7.87 -14.35
C PHE A 55 -4.38 -7.43 -13.64
N ILE A 56 -4.80 -6.18 -13.79
CA ILE A 56 -5.98 -5.64 -13.11
C ILE A 56 -7.28 -6.31 -13.57
N SER A 57 -7.42 -6.60 -14.86
CA SER A 57 -8.60 -7.31 -15.38
C SER A 57 -8.67 -8.76 -14.90
N LYS A 58 -7.55 -9.48 -14.87
CA LYS A 58 -7.47 -10.83 -14.28
C LYS A 58 -7.73 -10.80 -12.78
N ALA A 59 -7.20 -9.79 -12.05
CA ALA A 59 -7.47 -9.61 -10.63
C ALA A 59 -8.98 -9.53 -10.34
N LYS A 60 -9.72 -8.73 -11.10
CA LYS A 60 -11.18 -8.64 -10.98
C LYS A 60 -11.86 -9.97 -11.19
N ARG A 61 -11.51 -10.69 -12.25
CA ARG A 61 -12.09 -12.01 -12.57
C ARG A 61 -11.73 -13.04 -11.50
N ALA A 62 -10.49 -13.02 -10.99
CA ALA A 62 -10.02 -13.89 -9.91
C ALA A 62 -10.73 -13.63 -8.57
N GLY A 63 -11.46 -12.51 -8.43
CA GLY A 63 -12.24 -12.21 -7.24
C GLY A 63 -11.63 -11.15 -6.34
N VAL A 64 -10.66 -10.39 -6.82
CA VAL A 64 -10.15 -9.23 -6.07
C VAL A 64 -11.27 -8.20 -5.95
N THR A 65 -11.62 -7.90 -4.71
CA THR A 65 -12.63 -6.89 -4.33
C THR A 65 -11.99 -5.67 -3.69
N ARG A 66 -10.81 -5.85 -3.12
CA ARG A 66 -10.03 -4.79 -2.46
C ARG A 66 -8.56 -4.93 -2.84
N VAL A 67 -7.90 -3.79 -2.98
CA VAL A 67 -6.45 -3.73 -3.20
C VAL A 67 -5.82 -2.77 -2.20
N PHE A 68 -4.73 -3.19 -1.55
CA PHE A 68 -3.86 -2.30 -0.78
C PHE A 68 -2.69 -1.84 -1.65
N ILE A 69 -2.40 -0.54 -1.60
CA ILE A 69 -1.33 0.08 -2.38
C ILE A 69 -0.49 0.99 -1.49
N GLY A 70 0.78 0.69 -1.33
CA GLY A 70 1.73 1.60 -0.68
C GLY A 70 2.04 2.78 -1.60
N LEU A 71 1.40 3.94 -1.37
CA LEU A 71 1.76 5.17 -2.06
C LEU A 71 3.05 5.76 -1.50
N GLU A 72 3.30 5.52 -0.25
CA GLU A 72 4.39 6.03 0.57
C GLU A 72 4.30 7.54 0.77
N ASN A 73 4.46 8.34 -0.28
CA ASN A 73 4.40 9.79 -0.25
C ASN A 73 4.12 10.34 -1.66
N ILE A 74 3.79 11.64 -1.79
CA ILE A 74 3.69 12.36 -3.07
C ILE A 74 4.83 13.36 -3.28
N ASN A 75 5.56 13.70 -2.23
CA ASN A 75 6.72 14.57 -2.32
C ASN A 75 7.93 13.81 -2.91
N PRO A 76 8.50 14.26 -4.03
CA PRO A 76 9.64 13.58 -4.67
C PRO A 76 10.87 13.42 -3.76
N ASP A 77 11.13 14.37 -2.88
CA ASP A 77 12.27 14.31 -1.97
C ASP A 77 12.07 13.22 -0.92
N ASN A 78 10.87 13.12 -0.35
CA ASN A 78 10.50 12.05 0.58
C ASN A 78 10.54 10.67 -0.11
N LEU A 79 10.05 10.58 -1.35
CA LEU A 79 10.14 9.34 -2.14
C LEU A 79 11.59 8.94 -2.44
N ALA A 80 12.50 9.90 -2.60
CA ALA A 80 13.92 9.63 -2.75
C ALA A 80 14.53 9.06 -1.47
N VAL A 81 14.16 9.59 -0.31
CA VAL A 81 14.55 9.05 1.02
C VAL A 81 14.02 7.63 1.21
N ALA A 82 12.76 7.38 0.85
CA ALA A 82 12.13 6.05 0.92
C ALA A 82 12.64 5.07 -0.16
N LYS A 83 13.61 5.45 -0.99
CA LYS A 83 14.10 4.65 -2.15
C LYS A 83 12.99 4.28 -3.14
N LYS A 84 11.94 5.10 -3.24
CA LYS A 84 10.75 4.93 -4.10
C LYS A 84 10.70 5.96 -5.24
N ARG A 85 11.84 6.30 -5.84
CA ARG A 85 11.97 7.32 -6.91
C ARG A 85 11.11 7.06 -8.14
N GLN A 86 10.69 5.82 -8.36
CA GLN A 86 9.78 5.44 -9.44
C GLN A 86 8.34 5.92 -9.20
N ASN A 87 7.98 6.28 -7.97
CA ASN A 87 6.65 6.73 -7.61
C ASN A 87 6.45 8.19 -8.05
N LYS A 88 5.37 8.46 -8.78
CA LYS A 88 5.01 9.80 -9.28
C LYS A 88 3.50 9.98 -9.18
N ILE A 89 3.05 11.13 -8.71
CA ILE A 89 1.62 11.42 -8.51
C ILE A 89 0.80 11.26 -9.79
N THR A 90 1.35 11.62 -10.96
CA THR A 90 0.71 11.45 -12.25
C THR A 90 0.45 9.98 -12.60
N GLU A 91 1.38 9.10 -12.24
CA GLU A 91 1.24 7.65 -12.42
C GLU A 91 0.26 7.06 -11.39
N TYR A 92 0.22 7.62 -10.16
CA TYR A 92 -0.75 7.20 -9.15
C TYR A 92 -2.19 7.37 -9.65
N ARG A 93 -2.54 8.54 -10.14
CA ARG A 93 -3.90 8.78 -10.65
C ARG A 93 -4.28 7.78 -11.75
N LYS A 94 -3.39 7.53 -12.70
CA LYS A 94 -3.62 6.58 -13.79
C LYS A 94 -3.85 5.17 -13.26
N MET A 95 -3.00 4.70 -12.36
CA MET A 95 -3.10 3.40 -11.71
C MET A 95 -4.40 3.26 -10.93
N LEU A 96 -4.75 4.26 -10.11
CA LEU A 96 -5.97 4.25 -9.30
C LEU A 96 -7.24 4.22 -10.16
N LEU A 97 -7.27 4.99 -11.25
CA LEU A 97 -8.39 4.96 -12.21
C LEU A 97 -8.54 3.60 -12.88
N ALA A 98 -7.44 2.90 -13.16
CA ALA A 98 -7.51 1.54 -13.71
C ALA A 98 -8.16 0.54 -12.75
N TRP A 99 -7.87 0.63 -11.46
CA TRP A 99 -8.54 -0.17 -10.42
C TRP A 99 -10.02 0.22 -10.26
N LYS A 100 -10.31 1.52 -10.21
CA LYS A 100 -11.69 2.03 -10.14
C LYS A 100 -12.55 1.57 -11.32
N ALA A 101 -12.02 1.55 -12.51
CA ALA A 101 -12.72 1.08 -13.71
C ALA A 101 -13.18 -0.38 -13.59
N GLN A 102 -12.51 -1.18 -12.76
CA GLN A 102 -12.92 -2.55 -12.44
C GLN A 102 -13.86 -2.65 -11.22
N GLY A 103 -14.24 -1.54 -10.60
CA GLY A 103 -15.06 -1.52 -9.39
C GLY A 103 -14.38 -2.20 -8.20
N ILE A 104 -13.06 -2.06 -8.08
CA ILE A 104 -12.27 -2.59 -6.96
C ILE A 104 -12.06 -1.47 -5.95
N PHE A 105 -12.30 -1.78 -4.66
CA PHE A 105 -12.08 -0.85 -3.56
C PHE A 105 -10.59 -0.65 -3.33
N ILE A 106 -10.15 0.61 -3.29
CA ILE A 106 -8.75 0.99 -3.17
C ILE A 106 -8.48 1.49 -1.75
N TYR A 107 -7.62 0.77 -1.06
CA TYR A 107 -7.06 1.10 0.24
C TYR A 107 -5.58 1.46 0.05
N ALA A 108 -5.15 2.63 0.47
CA ALA A 108 -3.78 3.09 0.27
C ALA A 108 -3.12 3.50 1.58
N GLY A 109 -1.82 3.20 1.70
CA GLY A 109 -0.95 3.66 2.78
C GLY A 109 -0.16 4.90 2.37
N TYR A 110 -0.09 5.89 3.28
CA TYR A 110 0.69 7.10 3.14
C TYR A 110 1.54 7.34 4.38
N ILE A 111 2.80 7.68 4.20
CA ILE A 111 3.75 7.86 5.29
C ILE A 111 3.99 9.33 5.54
N LEU A 112 3.85 9.75 6.81
CA LEU A 112 4.13 11.08 7.33
C LEU A 112 5.39 11.04 8.21
N GLY A 113 6.03 12.20 8.39
CA GLY A 113 7.14 12.36 9.32
C GLY A 113 8.50 12.08 8.70
N PHE A 114 8.64 12.25 7.40
CA PHE A 114 9.96 12.31 6.77
C PHE A 114 10.77 13.49 7.30
N PRO A 115 12.12 13.43 7.28
CA PRO A 115 12.98 14.48 7.83
C PRO A 115 12.72 15.89 7.27
N GLY A 116 12.20 15.98 6.03
CA GLY A 116 11.86 17.25 5.37
C GLY A 116 10.42 17.70 5.56
N ASP A 117 9.59 16.94 6.28
CA ASP A 117 8.18 17.29 6.47
C ASP A 117 8.02 18.46 7.43
N THR A 118 7.10 19.36 7.08
CA THR A 118 6.58 20.43 7.94
C THR A 118 5.06 20.31 8.03
N PRO A 119 4.42 20.90 9.03
CA PRO A 119 2.95 20.94 9.11
C PRO A 119 2.31 21.52 7.83
N GLU A 120 2.94 22.50 7.21
CA GLU A 120 2.48 23.14 5.98
C GLU A 120 2.62 22.23 4.77
N SER A 121 3.75 21.48 4.65
CA SER A 121 3.94 20.52 3.56
C SER A 121 2.93 19.37 3.66
N ILE A 122 2.75 18.82 4.85
CA ILE A 122 1.79 17.74 5.12
C ILE A 122 0.36 18.17 4.77
N ARG A 123 -0.06 19.37 5.20
CA ARG A 123 -1.39 19.89 4.87
C ARG A 123 -1.59 20.01 3.37
N ARG A 124 -0.62 20.57 2.66
CA ARG A 124 -0.65 20.70 1.19
C ARG A 124 -0.73 19.33 0.51
N ASP A 125 0.02 18.36 0.98
CA ASP A 125 0.01 17.01 0.42
C ASP A 125 -1.36 16.35 0.59
N ILE A 126 -1.99 16.49 1.77
CA ILE A 126 -3.34 15.99 2.02
C ILE A 126 -4.36 16.64 1.08
N GLU A 127 -4.29 17.97 0.89
CA GLU A 127 -5.18 18.70 -0.03
C GLU A 127 -5.01 18.21 -1.49
N ILE A 128 -3.77 17.97 -1.93
CA ILE A 128 -3.47 17.43 -3.25
C ILE A 128 -4.05 16.02 -3.40
N ILE A 129 -3.83 15.15 -2.42
CA ILE A 129 -4.32 13.78 -2.44
C ILE A 129 -5.85 13.76 -2.55
N GLN A 130 -6.54 14.56 -1.72
CA GLN A 130 -8.00 14.64 -1.72
C GLN A 130 -8.57 15.11 -3.06
N ARG A 131 -7.89 16.05 -3.71
CA ARG A 131 -8.32 16.60 -5.00
C ARG A 131 -7.99 15.71 -6.19
N GLU A 132 -6.81 15.08 -6.18
CA GLU A 132 -6.24 14.45 -7.38
C GLU A 132 -6.36 12.93 -7.40
N LEU A 133 -6.41 12.27 -6.24
CA LEU A 133 -6.33 10.82 -6.16
C LEU A 133 -7.69 10.17 -5.82
N PRO A 134 -8.25 9.36 -6.72
CA PRO A 134 -9.55 8.70 -6.51
C PRO A 134 -9.42 7.47 -5.60
N LEU A 135 -9.09 7.68 -4.33
CA LEU A 135 -8.99 6.66 -3.29
C LEU A 135 -10.34 6.40 -2.61
N ASP A 136 -10.54 5.20 -2.07
CA ASP A 136 -11.67 4.89 -1.20
C ASP A 136 -11.31 5.03 0.28
N LEU A 137 -10.08 4.62 0.63
CA LEU A 137 -9.54 4.72 1.97
C LEU A 137 -8.06 5.08 1.92
N LEU A 138 -7.65 6.04 2.74
CA LEU A 138 -6.26 6.41 2.93
C LEU A 138 -5.90 6.25 4.40
N GLU A 139 -4.89 5.43 4.68
CA GLU A 139 -4.31 5.26 6.01
C GLU A 139 -3.02 6.08 6.12
N PHE A 140 -2.91 6.87 7.18
CA PHE A 140 -1.71 7.62 7.49
C PHE A 140 -0.86 6.86 8.51
N ASN A 141 0.37 6.55 8.12
CA ASN A 141 1.36 5.91 8.97
C ASN A 141 2.47 6.92 9.30
N ILE A 142 2.95 6.92 10.52
CA ILE A 142 4.11 7.75 10.91
C ILE A 142 5.38 6.96 10.61
N LEU A 143 6.34 7.61 9.94
CA LEU A 143 7.64 7.02 9.67
C LEU A 143 8.31 6.60 10.97
N THR A 144 8.45 5.30 11.18
CA THR A 144 8.99 4.73 12.40
C THR A 144 10.14 3.79 12.07
N PRO A 145 11.30 3.94 12.73
CA PRO A 145 12.45 3.05 12.54
C PRO A 145 12.18 1.69 13.20
N LEU A 146 11.49 0.80 12.49
CA LEU A 146 11.12 -0.51 12.99
C LEU A 146 12.36 -1.38 13.27
N PRO A 147 12.38 -2.17 14.35
CA PRO A 147 13.46 -3.08 14.67
C PRO A 147 13.83 -3.98 13.47
N GLY A 148 15.14 -4.02 13.15
CA GLY A 148 15.65 -4.77 12.00
C GLY A 148 15.69 -4.02 10.68
N SER A 149 15.00 -2.88 10.55
CA SER A 149 15.09 -2.03 9.36
C SER A 149 16.47 -1.38 9.22
N GLU A 150 16.79 -0.89 8.00
CA GLU A 150 18.03 -0.16 7.75
C GLU A 150 18.11 1.12 8.60
N ASP A 151 17.01 1.87 8.67
CA ASP A 151 16.92 3.10 9.46
C ASP A 151 17.11 2.84 10.96
N HIS A 152 16.55 1.76 11.49
CA HIS A 152 16.77 1.34 12.86
C HIS A 152 18.27 1.05 13.12
N LYS A 153 18.94 0.34 12.22
CA LYS A 153 20.38 0.04 12.35
C LYS A 153 21.23 1.30 12.30
N ILE A 154 20.90 2.23 11.39
CA ILE A 154 21.60 3.51 11.26
C ILE A 154 21.44 4.34 12.55
N LEU A 155 20.25 4.45 13.08
CA LEU A 155 19.98 5.19 14.32
C LEU A 155 20.68 4.57 15.53
N TRP A 156 20.61 3.24 15.64
CA TRP A 156 21.31 2.51 16.70
C TRP A 156 22.81 2.72 16.65
N ASN A 157 23.41 2.60 15.46
CA ASN A 157 24.86 2.77 15.28
C ASN A 157 25.34 4.22 15.53
N LYS A 158 24.45 5.20 15.36
CA LYS A 158 24.75 6.61 15.67
C LYS A 158 24.58 6.94 17.14
N LEU A 159 24.30 5.95 18.01
CA LEU A 159 24.01 6.14 19.43
C LEU A 159 22.91 7.18 19.66
N VAL A 160 21.97 7.31 18.73
CA VAL A 160 20.78 8.14 18.94
C VAL A 160 19.96 7.45 20.03
N ASP A 161 19.62 8.21 21.08
CA ASP A 161 18.73 7.73 22.11
C ASP A 161 17.38 7.37 21.49
N MET A 162 17.13 6.07 21.35
CA MET A 162 15.88 5.54 20.78
C MET A 162 14.68 5.96 21.62
N ALA A 163 14.84 6.16 22.93
CA ALA A 163 13.78 6.66 23.79
C ALA A 163 13.46 8.11 23.44
N ALA A 164 14.45 8.97 23.16
CA ALA A 164 14.24 10.34 22.72
C ALA A 164 13.57 10.38 21.32
N ALA A 165 13.93 9.46 20.43
CA ALA A 165 13.29 9.35 19.12
C ALA A 165 11.83 8.86 19.26
N LEU A 166 11.55 7.87 20.09
CA LEU A 166 10.20 7.38 20.38
C LEU A 166 9.35 8.48 21.05
N ASN A 167 9.91 9.23 22.00
CA ASN A 167 9.24 10.36 22.63
C ASN A 167 8.92 11.48 21.62
N LYS A 168 9.81 11.76 20.68
CA LYS A 168 9.56 12.71 19.60
C LYS A 168 8.36 12.30 18.73
N TYR A 169 8.17 11.01 18.52
CA TYR A 169 7.04 10.45 17.76
C TYR A 169 5.82 10.12 18.63
N ARG A 170 5.86 10.45 19.95
CA ARG A 170 4.74 10.27 20.89
C ARG A 170 4.09 8.89 20.89
N LEU A 171 4.87 7.85 20.79
CA LEU A 171 4.37 6.48 20.99
C LEU A 171 4.02 6.18 22.46
N GLU A 172 4.40 7.06 23.42
CA GLU A 172 4.10 6.91 24.84
C GLU A 172 2.61 7.04 25.19
N HIS A 173 1.77 7.59 24.32
CA HIS A 173 0.34 7.75 24.60
C HIS A 173 -0.50 6.50 24.33
N PHE A 174 0.10 5.44 23.78
CA PHE A 174 -0.60 4.18 23.53
C PHE A 174 -0.34 3.09 24.57
N VAL A 175 0.41 3.38 25.64
CA VAL A 175 0.79 2.39 26.66
C VAL A 175 0.33 2.81 28.09
N ARG A 176 -0.53 3.81 28.18
CA ARG A 176 -1.16 4.17 29.47
C ARG A 176 -2.68 4.16 29.28
N ASP A 177 -3.24 3.01 29.50
CA ASP A 177 -4.51 2.73 30.25
C ASP A 177 -4.70 1.20 30.36
#